data_9a9123368030956de848752ad7eba775
#
_entry.id   9a9123368030956de848752ad7eba775
#
_cell.length_a   1.000
_cell.length_b   1.000
_cell.length_c   1.000
_cell.angle_alpha   90.00
_cell.angle_beta   90.00
_cell.angle_gamma   90.00
#
_symmetry.space_group_name_H-M   'P 1'
#
loop_
_entity.id
_entity.type
_entity.pdbx_description
1 polymer ?
#
loop_
_entity_poly.entity_id
_entity_poly.type
_entity_poly.pdbx_seq_one_letter_code
_entity_poly.pdbx_strand_id
1 'polypeptide(L)'
;YKLVEWSHNAYILTEKNPEYYDYANLGPDTIKYTLLDDANAMLAAYKSGELQFIEQVPTDEIPNYLASGELQISDYIGTYYVCFNTEDEVFSNPLVRKAFSLAIDRNYIVEQVTQTGEVPASGFVPAGIYDAEGAGHDDFRTVGGDYYSVAAEDYEANCEEAKALLAEAGYPNGEGFP
;
A
#
# COMPACT_ATOMS: atom_id res chain seq x y z
N TYR A 1 0.19 13.85 21.89
CA TYR A 1 0.69 15.19 21.61
C TYR A 1 -0.47 16.14 21.30
N LYS A 2 -0.25 17.46 21.41
CA LYS A 2 -1.20 18.50 21.05
C LYS A 2 -0.56 19.49 20.08
N LEU A 3 -1.35 20.07 19.19
CA LEU A 3 -0.91 21.07 18.20
C LEU A 3 -0.47 22.36 18.91
N VAL A 4 0.70 22.86 18.53
CA VAL A 4 1.24 24.14 18.99
C VAL A 4 1.18 25.17 17.86
N GLU A 5 1.64 24.76 16.66
CA GLU A 5 1.72 25.64 15.51
C GLU A 5 1.50 24.84 14.22
N TRP A 6 0.84 25.46 13.26
CA TRP A 6 0.70 24.95 11.91
C TRP A 6 1.07 26.05 10.92
N SER A 7 2.25 25.93 10.36
CA SER A 7 2.68 26.74 9.22
C SER A 7 2.33 26.01 7.94
N HIS A 8 1.30 26.46 7.23
CA HIS A 8 0.82 25.82 6.00
C HIS A 8 1.95 25.70 4.97
N ASN A 9 2.03 24.54 4.31
CA ASN A 9 3.05 24.17 3.33
C ASN A 9 4.49 24.14 3.87
N ALA A 10 4.71 24.23 5.18
CA ALA A 10 6.02 24.19 5.79
C ALA A 10 6.15 23.14 6.87
N TYR A 11 5.39 23.25 7.96
CA TYR A 11 5.49 22.27 9.05
C TYR A 11 4.27 22.31 9.99
N ILE A 12 4.16 21.24 10.78
CA ILE A 12 3.29 21.15 11.96
C ILE A 12 4.18 20.92 13.17
N LEU A 13 4.00 21.71 14.23
CA LEU A 13 4.68 21.56 15.50
C LEU A 13 3.71 21.07 16.56
N THR A 14 4.11 20.01 17.25
CA THR A 14 3.34 19.46 18.38
C THR A 14 4.21 19.37 19.63
N GLU A 15 3.57 19.37 20.80
CA GLU A 15 4.23 19.12 22.10
C GLU A 15 3.48 18.04 22.89
N LYS A 16 4.12 17.47 23.89
CA LYS A 16 3.48 16.51 24.80
C LYS A 16 2.19 17.09 25.38
N ASN A 17 1.13 16.30 25.34
CA ASN A 17 -0.14 16.66 25.97
C ASN A 17 -0.19 16.11 27.40
N PRO A 18 -0.18 16.94 28.44
CA PRO A 18 -0.21 16.47 29.82
C PRO A 18 -1.51 15.74 30.21
N GLU A 19 -2.59 15.93 29.43
CA GLU A 19 -3.87 15.24 29.62
C GLU A 19 -3.91 13.84 28.96
N TYR A 20 -2.82 13.42 28.29
CA TYR A 20 -2.76 12.10 27.67
C TYR A 20 -2.57 11.03 28.75
N TYR A 21 -3.41 9.98 28.73
CA TYR A 21 -3.44 8.95 29.76
C TYR A 21 -2.10 8.26 29.99
N ASP A 22 -1.28 8.17 28.96
CA ASP A 22 0.05 7.53 29.01
C ASP A 22 1.18 8.56 28.85
N TYR A 23 1.03 9.75 29.41
CA TYR A 23 1.99 10.86 29.31
C TYR A 23 3.40 10.47 29.73
N ALA A 24 3.53 9.63 30.77
CA ALA A 24 4.83 9.24 31.32
C ALA A 24 5.70 8.44 30.34
N ASN A 25 5.08 7.75 29.39
CA ASN A 25 5.76 6.92 28.39
C ASN A 25 5.94 7.62 27.03
N LEU A 26 5.53 8.88 26.90
CA LEU A 26 5.78 9.64 25.67
C LEU A 26 7.28 9.86 25.47
N GLY A 27 7.73 9.69 24.22
CA GLY A 27 9.13 9.89 23.81
C GLY A 27 9.56 11.37 23.84
N PRO A 28 9.77 12.03 22.69
CA PRO A 28 10.29 13.40 22.64
C PRO A 28 9.28 14.42 23.19
N ASP A 29 9.77 15.53 23.73
CA ASP A 29 8.92 16.60 24.27
C ASP A 29 8.16 17.35 23.16
N THR A 30 8.77 17.48 21.99
CA THR A 30 8.20 18.10 20.79
C THR A 30 8.43 17.23 19.56
N ILE A 31 7.48 17.27 18.61
CA ILE A 31 7.63 16.66 17.29
C ILE A 31 7.31 17.75 16.25
N LYS A 32 8.24 17.97 15.33
CA LYS A 32 8.05 18.83 14.17
C LYS A 32 7.89 17.96 12.92
N TYR A 33 6.72 18.02 12.32
CA TYR A 33 6.43 17.37 11.04
C TYR A 33 6.73 18.37 9.93
N THR A 34 7.83 18.19 9.21
CA THR A 34 8.15 18.99 8.03
C THR A 34 7.33 18.46 6.84
N LEU A 35 6.64 19.35 6.15
CA LEU A 35 5.76 18.98 5.03
C LEU A 35 6.59 18.96 3.75
N LEU A 36 6.94 17.77 3.27
CA LEU A 36 7.70 17.50 2.05
C LEU A 36 6.96 16.43 1.24
N ASP A 37 6.91 16.59 -0.08
CA ASP A 37 6.22 15.66 -0.98
C ASP A 37 7.19 14.81 -1.83
N ASP A 38 8.47 15.15 -1.86
CA ASP A 38 9.49 14.48 -2.66
C ASP A 38 10.38 13.58 -1.82
N ALA A 39 10.41 12.27 -2.12
CA ALA A 39 11.17 11.29 -1.36
C ALA A 39 12.71 11.52 -1.41
N ASN A 40 13.24 12.08 -2.51
CA ASN A 40 14.66 12.40 -2.60
C ASN A 40 15.01 13.59 -1.70
N ALA A 41 14.13 14.60 -1.64
CA ALA A 41 14.28 15.73 -0.72
C ALA A 41 14.21 15.27 0.74
N MET A 42 13.26 14.37 1.09
CA MET A 42 13.17 13.76 2.43
C MET A 42 14.47 13.03 2.79
N LEU A 43 14.97 12.19 1.89
CA LEU A 43 16.20 11.44 2.10
C LEU A 43 17.43 12.36 2.23
N ALA A 44 17.52 13.43 1.43
CA ALA A 44 18.59 14.42 1.55
C ALA A 44 18.56 15.14 2.91
N ALA A 45 17.38 15.52 3.39
CA ALA A 45 17.20 16.14 4.70
C ALA A 45 17.52 15.16 5.85
N TYR A 46 17.21 13.88 5.70
CA TYR A 46 17.64 12.83 6.64
C TYR A 46 19.16 12.67 6.66
N LYS A 47 19.79 12.54 5.50
CA LYS A 47 21.25 12.41 5.36
C LYS A 47 22.02 13.62 5.93
N SER A 48 21.43 14.81 5.85
CA SER A 48 22.02 16.03 6.43
C SER A 48 21.81 16.16 7.95
N GLY A 49 20.96 15.33 8.55
CA GLY A 49 20.59 15.39 9.96
C GLY A 49 19.51 16.43 10.28
N GLU A 50 18.91 17.06 9.28
CA GLU A 50 17.77 17.97 9.45
C GLU A 50 16.52 17.20 9.91
N LEU A 51 16.27 16.00 9.33
CA LEU A 51 15.21 15.09 9.75
C LEU A 51 15.82 13.88 10.49
N GLN A 52 15.19 13.45 11.55
CA GLN A 52 15.56 12.27 12.34
C GLN A 52 14.77 11.02 11.93
N PHE A 53 13.67 11.20 11.21
CA PHE A 53 12.79 10.15 10.73
C PHE A 53 12.16 10.57 9.41
N ILE A 54 12.04 9.64 8.47
CA ILE A 54 11.29 9.77 7.22
C ILE A 54 10.47 8.51 6.99
N GLU A 55 9.29 8.65 6.41
CA GLU A 55 8.41 7.51 6.10
C GLU A 55 8.66 6.93 4.71
N GLN A 56 9.18 7.74 3.80
CA GLN A 56 9.39 7.33 2.41
C GLN A 56 10.87 7.41 2.05
N VAL A 57 11.35 6.30 1.52
CA VAL A 57 12.70 6.18 0.93
C VAL A 57 12.53 5.97 -0.57
N PRO A 58 13.32 6.66 -1.43
CA PRO A 58 13.31 6.38 -2.87
C PRO A 58 13.53 4.90 -3.14
N THR A 59 12.77 4.32 -4.07
CA THR A 59 12.73 2.86 -4.31
C THR A 59 14.12 2.28 -4.65
N ASP A 60 14.93 3.01 -5.38
CA ASP A 60 16.31 2.63 -5.76
C ASP A 60 17.28 2.61 -4.57
N GLU A 61 16.96 3.30 -3.48
CA GLU A 61 17.78 3.34 -2.26
C GLU A 61 17.33 2.29 -1.21
N ILE A 62 16.13 1.71 -1.34
CA ILE A 62 15.58 0.75 -0.38
C ILE A 62 16.55 -0.41 -0.09
N PRO A 63 17.16 -1.09 -1.10
CA PRO A 63 18.06 -2.21 -0.84
C PRO A 63 19.28 -1.81 0.00
N ASN A 64 19.82 -0.59 -0.20
CA ASN A 64 20.97 -0.07 0.53
C ASN A 64 20.64 0.15 2.00
N TYR A 65 19.47 0.78 2.28
CA TYR A 65 19.04 1.08 3.64
C TYR A 65 18.55 -0.15 4.41
N LEU A 66 17.99 -1.15 3.72
CA LEU A 66 17.71 -2.46 4.31
C LEU A 66 19.01 -3.18 4.70
N ALA A 67 20.01 -3.17 3.83
CA ALA A 67 21.29 -3.81 4.09
C ALA A 67 22.06 -3.15 5.24
N SER A 68 21.94 -1.83 5.41
CA SER A 68 22.55 -1.10 6.54
C SER A 68 21.79 -1.28 7.86
N GLY A 69 20.53 -1.72 7.80
CA GLY A 69 19.64 -1.83 8.96
C GLY A 69 19.02 -0.50 9.42
N GLU A 70 19.22 0.58 8.66
CA GLU A 70 18.59 1.88 8.93
C GLU A 70 17.12 1.92 8.52
N LEU A 71 16.73 1.21 7.45
CA LEU A 71 15.34 1.04 7.06
C LEU A 71 14.73 -0.13 7.83
N GLN A 72 13.63 0.14 8.51
CA GLN A 72 12.85 -0.87 9.22
C GLN A 72 11.49 -1.02 8.54
N ILE A 73 11.13 -2.26 8.24
CA ILE A 73 9.82 -2.62 7.73
C ILE A 73 8.94 -3.06 8.91
N SER A 74 7.75 -2.52 8.98
CA SER A 74 6.75 -2.89 9.99
C SER A 74 5.45 -3.30 9.31
N ASP A 75 4.79 -4.32 9.87
CA ASP A 75 3.49 -4.75 9.38
C ASP A 75 2.46 -3.62 9.45
N TYR A 76 1.65 -3.53 8.42
CA TYR A 76 0.59 -2.56 8.31
C TYR A 76 -0.70 -3.22 7.84
N ILE A 77 -1.80 -2.99 8.57
CA ILE A 77 -3.12 -3.52 8.21
C ILE A 77 -3.74 -2.60 7.15
N GLY A 78 -3.52 -2.94 5.89
CA GLY A 78 -4.02 -2.16 4.77
C GLY A 78 -3.92 -2.92 3.45
N THR A 79 -4.71 -2.50 2.47
CA THR A 79 -4.65 -3.03 1.10
C THR A 79 -4.56 -1.86 0.14
N TYR A 80 -3.51 -1.85 -0.67
CA TYR A 80 -3.43 -0.93 -1.80
C TYR A 80 -4.23 -1.49 -2.98
N TYR A 81 -5.13 -0.70 -3.55
CA TYR A 81 -6.03 -1.17 -4.61
C TYR A 81 -6.30 -0.10 -5.66
N VAL A 82 -6.71 -0.55 -6.84
CA VAL A 82 -7.14 0.31 -7.95
C VAL A 82 -8.66 0.39 -7.96
N CYS A 83 -9.19 1.61 -7.98
CA CYS A 83 -10.61 1.85 -8.17
C CYS A 83 -10.93 1.98 -9.66
N PHE A 84 -11.94 1.25 -10.13
CA PHE A 84 -12.51 1.45 -11.45
C PHE A 84 -13.71 2.40 -11.36
N ASN A 85 -13.77 3.38 -12.26
CA ASN A 85 -15.00 4.15 -12.44
C ASN A 85 -16.04 3.28 -13.16
N THR A 86 -17.02 2.76 -12.43
CA THR A 86 -18.05 1.86 -12.97
C THR A 86 -19.15 2.59 -13.77
N GLU A 87 -19.13 3.92 -13.80
CA GLU A 87 -19.99 4.72 -14.68
C GLU A 87 -19.36 4.89 -16.08
N ASP A 88 -18.08 4.60 -16.24
CA ASP A 88 -17.40 4.54 -17.52
C ASP A 88 -17.93 3.36 -18.36
N GLU A 89 -18.14 3.59 -19.67
CA GLU A 89 -18.74 2.59 -20.57
C GLU A 89 -17.95 1.27 -20.57
N VAL A 90 -16.62 1.33 -20.55
CA VAL A 90 -15.75 0.16 -20.59
C VAL A 90 -15.73 -0.55 -19.23
N PHE A 91 -15.50 0.20 -18.16
CA PHE A 91 -15.38 -0.35 -16.82
C PHE A 91 -16.73 -0.61 -16.12
N SER A 92 -17.86 -0.27 -16.74
CA SER A 92 -19.17 -0.75 -16.30
C SER A 92 -19.28 -2.27 -16.42
N ASN A 93 -18.59 -2.88 -17.41
CA ASN A 93 -18.59 -4.33 -17.63
C ASN A 93 -17.69 -5.04 -16.57
N PRO A 94 -18.27 -5.96 -15.75
CA PRO A 94 -17.50 -6.69 -14.73
C PRO A 94 -16.44 -7.63 -15.32
N LEU A 95 -16.62 -8.13 -16.55
CA LEU A 95 -15.63 -8.99 -17.22
C LEU A 95 -14.34 -8.21 -17.49
N VAL A 96 -14.46 -6.95 -17.90
CA VAL A 96 -13.31 -6.07 -18.14
C VAL A 96 -12.57 -5.83 -16.82
N ARG A 97 -13.28 -5.49 -15.74
CA ARG A 97 -12.65 -5.26 -14.43
C ARG A 97 -11.94 -6.52 -13.90
N LYS A 98 -12.56 -7.70 -14.07
CA LYS A 98 -11.94 -8.97 -13.70
C LYS A 98 -10.69 -9.25 -14.53
N ALA A 99 -10.73 -9.00 -15.84
CA ALA A 99 -9.58 -9.17 -16.72
C ALA A 99 -8.40 -8.29 -16.30
N PHE A 100 -8.65 -7.02 -16.02
CA PHE A 100 -7.61 -6.11 -15.49
C PHE A 100 -7.03 -6.60 -14.16
N SER A 101 -7.88 -7.08 -13.27
CA SER A 101 -7.43 -7.61 -11.99
C SER A 101 -6.52 -8.84 -12.13
N LEU A 102 -6.85 -9.75 -13.05
CA LEU A 102 -6.06 -10.96 -13.30
C LEU A 102 -4.72 -10.66 -14.01
N ALA A 103 -4.68 -9.63 -14.86
CA ALA A 103 -3.49 -9.27 -15.64
C ALA A 103 -2.39 -8.56 -14.83
N ILE A 104 -2.68 -8.12 -13.60
CA ILE A 104 -1.68 -7.46 -12.75
C ILE A 104 -0.74 -8.49 -12.14
N ASP A 105 0.55 -8.41 -12.47
CA ASP A 105 1.60 -9.16 -11.80
C ASP A 105 1.93 -8.55 -10.43
N ARG A 106 1.27 -9.06 -9.41
CA ARG A 106 1.44 -8.57 -8.04
C ARG A 106 2.77 -8.95 -7.44
N ASN A 107 3.32 -10.10 -7.83
CA ASN A 107 4.64 -10.54 -7.35
C ASN A 107 5.72 -9.60 -7.88
N TYR A 108 5.67 -9.25 -9.18
CA TYR A 108 6.58 -8.27 -9.76
C TYR A 108 6.51 -6.92 -9.03
N ILE A 109 5.29 -6.46 -8.70
CA ILE A 109 5.10 -5.17 -8.00
C ILE A 109 5.78 -5.21 -6.64
N VAL A 110 5.50 -6.22 -5.81
CA VAL A 110 6.04 -6.27 -4.44
C VAL A 110 7.54 -6.57 -4.39
N GLU A 111 8.06 -7.34 -5.34
CA GLU A 111 9.46 -7.75 -5.37
C GLU A 111 10.39 -6.77 -6.10
N GLN A 112 9.89 -6.11 -7.15
CA GLN A 112 10.71 -5.29 -8.03
C GLN A 112 10.38 -3.80 -7.97
N VAL A 113 9.15 -3.43 -7.59
CA VAL A 113 8.72 -2.03 -7.58
C VAL A 113 8.70 -1.47 -6.17
N THR A 114 7.95 -2.03 -5.24
CA THR A 114 7.81 -1.47 -3.89
C THR A 114 8.91 -1.92 -2.94
N GLN A 115 9.25 -3.20 -2.93
CA GLN A 115 10.38 -3.79 -2.19
C GLN A 115 10.35 -3.58 -0.67
N THR A 116 9.21 -3.23 -0.09
CA THR A 116 9.06 -2.92 1.35
C THR A 116 8.28 -4.00 2.13
N GLY A 117 8.22 -5.23 1.59
CA GLY A 117 7.70 -6.40 2.30
C GLY A 117 6.19 -6.57 2.17
N GLU A 118 5.54 -5.87 1.26
CA GLU A 118 4.15 -6.08 0.92
C GLU A 118 3.90 -7.50 0.42
N VAL A 119 2.70 -8.00 0.65
CA VAL A 119 2.26 -9.32 0.23
C VAL A 119 1.25 -9.18 -0.91
N PRO A 120 1.37 -9.97 -2.01
CA PRO A 120 0.38 -9.98 -3.08
C PRO A 120 -1.03 -10.24 -2.53
N ALA A 121 -1.97 -9.33 -2.80
CA ALA A 121 -3.33 -9.42 -2.28
C ALA A 121 -4.23 -10.27 -3.19
N SER A 122 -4.80 -11.34 -2.66
CA SER A 122 -5.81 -12.19 -3.32
C SER A 122 -7.25 -11.72 -3.08
N GLY A 123 -7.43 -10.69 -2.26
CA GLY A 123 -8.73 -10.10 -1.91
C GLY A 123 -8.60 -8.72 -1.31
N PHE A 124 -9.73 -8.06 -1.07
CA PHE A 124 -9.78 -6.67 -0.60
C PHE A 124 -9.43 -6.52 0.89
N VAL A 125 -9.92 -7.44 1.74
CA VAL A 125 -9.65 -7.37 3.18
C VAL A 125 -8.24 -7.91 3.45
N PRO A 126 -7.35 -7.15 4.10
CA PRO A 126 -6.00 -7.61 4.41
C PRO A 126 -6.02 -8.67 5.52
N ALA A 127 -4.91 -9.41 5.65
CA ALA A 127 -4.68 -10.26 6.81
C ALA A 127 -4.60 -9.44 8.10
N GLY A 128 -4.92 -10.08 9.23
CA GLY A 128 -4.97 -9.42 10.54
C GLY A 128 -6.34 -8.84 10.91
N ILE A 129 -7.33 -8.95 10.03
CA ILE A 129 -8.73 -8.61 10.33
C ILE A 129 -9.49 -9.88 10.64
N TYR A 130 -10.08 -9.95 11.83
CA TYR A 130 -10.90 -11.07 12.26
C TYR A 130 -12.27 -11.04 11.59
N ASP A 131 -12.94 -12.19 11.56
CA ASP A 131 -14.31 -12.29 11.09
C ASP A 131 -15.33 -11.59 12.04
N ALA A 132 -16.62 -11.79 11.79
CA ALA A 132 -17.70 -11.10 12.52
C ALA A 132 -17.71 -11.38 14.05
N GLU A 133 -17.07 -12.43 14.51
CA GLU A 133 -17.03 -12.79 15.94
C GLU A 133 -15.87 -12.12 16.69
N GLY A 134 -14.91 -11.49 15.98
CA GLY A 134 -13.88 -10.63 16.57
C GLY A 134 -12.61 -11.35 17.00
N ALA A 135 -11.84 -10.70 17.85
CA ALA A 135 -10.51 -11.14 18.25
C ALA A 135 -10.53 -12.54 18.90
N GLY A 136 -9.70 -13.44 18.41
CA GLY A 136 -9.60 -14.83 18.85
C GLY A 136 -10.31 -15.82 17.95
N HIS A 137 -11.03 -15.35 16.92
CA HIS A 137 -11.60 -16.13 15.84
C HIS A 137 -10.67 -16.15 14.61
N ASP A 138 -11.14 -16.79 13.54
CA ASP A 138 -10.33 -16.94 12.33
C ASP A 138 -10.11 -15.59 11.63
N ASP A 139 -8.97 -15.45 10.98
CA ASP A 139 -8.69 -14.34 10.08
C ASP A 139 -9.69 -14.35 8.93
N PHE A 140 -10.24 -13.18 8.59
CA PHE A 140 -11.20 -13.04 7.50
C PHE A 140 -10.66 -13.59 6.17
N ARG A 141 -9.37 -13.50 5.91
CA ARG A 141 -8.76 -14.07 4.70
C ARG A 141 -8.93 -15.58 4.62
N THR A 142 -8.85 -16.26 5.77
CA THR A 142 -9.10 -17.71 5.85
C THR A 142 -10.57 -18.06 5.59
N VAL A 143 -11.49 -17.26 6.15
CA VAL A 143 -12.93 -17.47 6.03
C VAL A 143 -13.47 -17.01 4.68
N GLY A 144 -13.08 -15.81 4.23
CA GLY A 144 -13.55 -15.18 3.00
C GLY A 144 -12.98 -15.80 1.71
N GLY A 145 -11.83 -16.46 1.82
CA GLY A 145 -11.14 -17.08 0.68
C GLY A 145 -10.56 -16.08 -0.31
N ASP A 146 -10.03 -16.60 -1.39
CA ASP A 146 -9.37 -15.84 -2.43
C ASP A 146 -10.28 -15.63 -3.63
N TYR A 147 -10.21 -14.47 -4.27
CA TYR A 147 -10.93 -14.18 -5.51
C TYR A 147 -10.18 -14.69 -6.75
N TYR A 148 -8.86 -14.84 -6.66
CA TYR A 148 -7.97 -15.34 -7.70
C TYR A 148 -6.66 -15.80 -7.06
N SER A 149 -5.92 -16.66 -7.75
CA SER A 149 -4.57 -17.06 -7.32
C SER A 149 -3.59 -15.91 -7.51
N VAL A 150 -2.73 -15.73 -6.51
CA VAL A 150 -1.57 -14.82 -6.56
C VAL A 150 -0.24 -15.58 -6.58
N ALA A 151 -0.27 -16.89 -6.74
CA ALA A 151 0.93 -17.70 -6.91
C ALA A 151 1.65 -17.30 -8.21
N ALA A 152 2.97 -17.17 -8.16
CA ALA A 152 3.75 -16.73 -9.31
C ALA A 152 3.60 -17.67 -10.51
N GLU A 153 3.50 -18.97 -10.25
CA GLU A 153 3.29 -20.01 -11.27
C GLU A 153 1.93 -19.91 -11.98
N ASP A 154 0.92 -19.28 -11.37
CA ASP A 154 -0.42 -19.14 -11.94
C ASP A 154 -0.59 -17.86 -12.77
N TYR A 155 0.40 -16.97 -12.78
CA TYR A 155 0.29 -15.68 -13.45
C TYR A 155 0.01 -15.79 -14.95
N GLU A 156 0.68 -16.74 -15.63
CA GLU A 156 0.44 -16.96 -17.06
C GLU A 156 -0.99 -17.46 -17.33
N ALA A 157 -1.52 -18.35 -16.50
CA ALA A 157 -2.91 -18.82 -16.59
C ALA A 157 -3.91 -17.70 -16.32
N ASN A 158 -3.63 -16.84 -15.34
CA ASN A 158 -4.44 -15.65 -15.05
C ASN A 158 -4.46 -14.69 -16.25
N CYS A 159 -3.33 -14.50 -16.93
CA CYS A 159 -3.27 -13.68 -18.14
C CYS A 159 -4.10 -14.26 -19.31
N GLU A 160 -4.07 -15.58 -19.49
CA GLU A 160 -4.91 -16.25 -20.51
C GLU A 160 -6.41 -16.13 -20.19
N GLU A 161 -6.81 -16.29 -18.92
CA GLU A 161 -8.18 -16.04 -18.50
C GLU A 161 -8.57 -14.57 -18.73
N ALA A 162 -7.69 -13.61 -18.42
CA ALA A 162 -7.93 -12.19 -18.68
C ALA A 162 -8.21 -11.90 -20.15
N LYS A 163 -7.41 -12.49 -21.07
CA LYS A 163 -7.64 -12.36 -22.52
C LYS A 163 -8.99 -12.93 -22.94
N ALA A 164 -9.36 -14.11 -22.42
CA ALA A 164 -10.65 -14.71 -22.70
C ALA A 164 -11.83 -13.83 -22.22
N LEU A 165 -11.73 -13.26 -21.03
CA LEU A 165 -12.74 -12.34 -20.48
C LEU A 165 -12.85 -11.05 -21.30
N LEU A 166 -11.74 -10.48 -21.77
CA LEU A 166 -11.77 -9.32 -22.67
C LEU A 166 -12.42 -9.66 -24.02
N ALA A 167 -12.14 -10.84 -24.58
CA ALA A 167 -12.77 -11.30 -25.80
C ALA A 167 -14.30 -11.48 -25.63
N GLU A 168 -14.75 -12.06 -24.51
CA GLU A 168 -16.16 -12.18 -24.15
C GLU A 168 -16.82 -10.81 -23.95
N ALA A 169 -16.08 -9.84 -23.41
CA ALA A 169 -16.54 -8.46 -23.25
C ALA A 169 -16.62 -7.67 -24.57
N GLY A 170 -16.22 -8.26 -25.69
CA GLY A 170 -16.28 -7.63 -27.01
C GLY A 170 -14.94 -7.06 -27.52
N TYR A 171 -13.85 -7.34 -26.84
CA TYR A 171 -12.50 -6.85 -27.17
C TYR A 171 -11.51 -7.99 -27.47
N PRO A 172 -11.76 -8.83 -28.50
CA PRO A 172 -10.85 -9.93 -28.84
C PRO A 172 -9.48 -9.38 -29.22
N ASN A 173 -8.42 -9.93 -28.60
CA ASN A 173 -7.03 -9.46 -28.77
C ASN A 173 -6.81 -7.97 -28.46
N GLY A 174 -7.72 -7.34 -27.70
CA GLY A 174 -7.70 -5.91 -27.42
C GLY A 174 -8.23 -5.02 -28.55
N GLU A 175 -8.74 -5.60 -29.61
CA GLU A 175 -9.30 -4.84 -30.75
C GLU A 175 -10.51 -4.03 -30.31
N GLY A 176 -10.51 -2.73 -30.62
CA GLY A 176 -11.59 -1.81 -30.26
C GLY A 176 -11.61 -1.38 -28.79
N PHE A 177 -10.65 -1.78 -27.96
CA PHE A 177 -10.49 -1.24 -26.62
C PHE A 177 -10.05 0.23 -26.73
N PRO A 178 -10.70 1.20 -26.03
CA PRO A 178 -10.45 2.63 -26.15
C PRO A 178 -9.11 3.08 -25.60
#